data_214cd5f927ccacec7e2ea44e9626bed3
#
_entry.id   214cd5f927ccacec7e2ea44e9626bed3
#
_cell.length_a   1.000
_cell.length_b   1.000
_cell.length_c   1.000
_cell.angle_alpha   90.00
_cell.angle_beta   90.00
_cell.angle_gamma   90.00
#
_symmetry.space_group_name_H-M   'P 1'
#
loop_
_entity.id
_entity.type
_entity.pdbx_description
1 polymer ?
#
loop_
_entity_poly.entity_id
_entity_poly.type
_entity_poly.pdbx_seq_one_letter_code
_entity_poly.pdbx_strand_id
1 'polypeptide(L)'
;TIILFSRGAALNDLRTILVMATQLMSKALHLCVPIRIGVAVGTFFFNLDESMYAGPALIEAYHLGESAQWIGIVTSEAVYRRAIEAELQSGSSDVVIPAEIPVDGGSRSGYVVNWPVILRNSIAAPLPVTGQQVYEGFAQYFGPFESLDQRTRQKYEHTAAFMNTSAA
;
A
#
# COMPACT_ATOMS: atom_id res chain seq x y z
N THR A 1 8.34 -9.46 -8.32
CA THR A 1 7.38 -9.56 -7.20
C THR A 1 8.13 -9.91 -5.92
N ILE A 2 7.79 -9.26 -4.80
CA ILE A 2 8.30 -9.56 -3.47
C ILE A 2 7.13 -10.15 -2.67
N ILE A 3 7.36 -11.29 -2.03
CA ILE A 3 6.36 -11.95 -1.18
C ILE A 3 6.85 -11.89 0.26
N LEU A 4 6.06 -11.25 1.13
CA LEU A 4 6.26 -11.23 2.58
C LEU A 4 5.14 -12.05 3.23
N PHE A 5 5.49 -12.95 4.14
CA PHE A 5 4.50 -13.75 4.85
C PHE A 5 4.91 -13.99 6.31
N SER A 6 3.93 -14.18 7.17
CA SER A 6 4.12 -14.64 8.53
C SER A 6 4.03 -16.17 8.61
N ARG A 7 4.68 -16.77 9.59
CA ARG A 7 4.57 -18.22 9.84
C ARG A 7 3.31 -18.61 10.60
N GLY A 8 2.62 -17.66 11.18
CA GLY A 8 1.43 -17.86 11.99
C GLY A 8 0.31 -16.90 11.61
N ALA A 9 -0.80 -17.06 12.33
CA ALA A 9 -2.02 -16.28 12.14
C ALA A 9 -2.40 -15.47 13.40
N ALA A 10 -1.48 -15.27 14.34
CA ALA A 10 -1.72 -14.46 15.53
C ALA A 10 -1.88 -12.96 15.17
N LEU A 11 -2.53 -12.20 16.06
CA LEU A 11 -2.68 -10.75 15.86
C LEU A 11 -1.32 -10.04 15.78
N ASN A 12 -0.31 -10.55 16.48
CA ASN A 12 1.03 -10.01 16.44
C ASN A 12 1.74 -10.27 15.08
N ASP A 13 1.41 -11.37 14.40
CA ASP A 13 1.87 -11.64 13.05
C ASP A 13 1.31 -10.60 12.07
N LEU A 14 0.02 -10.25 12.21
CA LEU A 14 -0.60 -9.19 11.42
C LEU A 14 0.10 -7.85 11.64
N ARG A 15 0.34 -7.46 12.90
CA ARG A 15 1.09 -6.23 13.23
C ARG A 15 2.44 -6.21 12.52
N THR A 16 3.17 -7.32 12.59
CA THR A 16 4.48 -7.45 11.95
C THR A 16 4.41 -7.26 10.44
N ILE A 17 3.45 -7.90 9.76
CA ILE A 17 3.28 -7.77 8.30
C ILE A 17 2.90 -6.33 7.92
N LEU A 18 2.00 -5.68 8.65
CA LEU A 18 1.63 -4.28 8.38
C LEU A 18 2.81 -3.32 8.57
N VAL A 19 3.61 -3.51 9.61
CA VAL A 19 4.85 -2.74 9.83
C VAL A 19 5.84 -2.97 8.69
N MET A 20 6.08 -4.22 8.31
CA MET A 20 6.99 -4.55 7.20
C MET A 20 6.51 -3.96 5.87
N ALA A 21 5.22 -4.05 5.56
CA ALA A 21 4.64 -3.46 4.35
C ALA A 21 4.82 -1.93 4.32
N THR A 22 4.58 -1.26 5.46
CA THR A 22 4.77 0.19 5.59
C THR A 22 6.24 0.59 5.46
N GLN A 23 7.15 -0.16 6.08
CA GLN A 23 8.59 0.08 5.94
C GLN A 23 9.08 -0.16 4.51
N LEU A 24 8.58 -1.20 3.84
CA LEU A 24 8.89 -1.46 2.43
C LEU A 24 8.39 -0.31 1.55
N MET A 25 7.18 0.20 1.78
CA MET A 25 6.64 1.37 1.08
C MET A 25 7.54 2.59 1.31
N SER A 26 7.92 2.88 2.56
CA SER A 26 8.82 3.99 2.90
C SER A 26 10.16 3.90 2.17
N LYS A 27 10.78 2.72 2.17
CA LYS A 27 12.05 2.50 1.48
C LYS A 27 11.91 2.60 -0.04
N ALA A 28 10.83 2.08 -0.60
CA ALA A 28 10.57 2.17 -2.03
C ALA A 28 10.40 3.63 -2.48
N LEU A 29 9.63 4.42 -1.73
CA LEU A 29 9.49 5.87 -2.01
C LEU A 29 10.83 6.60 -1.91
N HIS A 30 11.63 6.33 -0.87
CA HIS A 30 12.95 6.92 -0.69
C HIS A 30 13.93 6.56 -1.83
N LEU A 31 13.84 5.34 -2.35
CA LEU A 31 14.64 4.86 -3.47
C LEU A 31 14.03 5.15 -4.84
N CYS A 32 12.94 5.91 -4.88
CA CYS A 32 12.19 6.23 -6.11
C CYS A 32 11.76 4.99 -6.91
N VAL A 33 11.34 3.93 -6.20
CA VAL A 33 10.78 2.73 -6.80
C VAL A 33 9.26 2.73 -6.61
N PRO A 34 8.46 2.91 -7.67
CA PRO A 34 7.01 2.90 -7.54
C PRO A 34 6.51 1.47 -7.29
N ILE A 35 5.91 1.24 -6.12
CA ILE A 35 5.39 -0.08 -5.75
C ILE A 35 3.90 -0.02 -5.39
N ARG A 36 3.24 -1.15 -5.57
CA ARG A 36 1.89 -1.42 -5.09
C ARG A 36 1.96 -2.66 -4.21
N ILE A 37 1.29 -2.62 -3.09
CA ILE A 37 1.29 -3.72 -2.11
C ILE A 37 -0.14 -4.17 -1.89
N GLY A 38 -0.37 -5.48 -1.97
CA GLY A 38 -1.59 -6.12 -1.49
C GLY A 38 -1.31 -6.90 -0.22
N VAL A 39 -2.21 -6.81 0.76
CA VAL A 39 -2.12 -7.57 2.02
C VAL A 39 -3.41 -8.35 2.22
N ALA A 40 -3.28 -9.66 2.42
CA ALA A 40 -4.41 -10.54 2.67
C ALA A 40 -4.13 -11.50 3.85
N VAL A 41 -5.19 -12.03 4.43
CA VAL A 41 -5.14 -13.04 5.49
C VAL A 41 -5.91 -14.27 5.01
N GLY A 42 -5.28 -15.44 5.11
CA GLY A 42 -5.92 -16.68 4.70
C GLY A 42 -4.92 -17.83 4.59
N THR A 43 -5.35 -18.91 3.99
CA THR A 43 -4.52 -20.09 3.79
C THR A 43 -3.38 -19.77 2.81
N PHE A 44 -2.17 -20.10 3.25
CA PHE A 44 -0.96 -19.93 2.49
C PHE A 44 -0.02 -21.12 2.69
N PHE A 45 0.44 -21.71 1.61
CA PHE A 45 1.39 -22.81 1.60
C PHE A 45 2.73 -22.33 1.06
N PHE A 46 3.81 -22.75 1.68
CA PHE A 46 5.13 -22.45 1.20
C PHE A 46 6.08 -23.63 1.40
N ASN A 47 6.98 -23.81 0.45
CA ASN A 47 8.14 -24.68 0.55
C ASN A 47 9.36 -23.85 0.13
N LEU A 48 10.19 -23.48 1.11
CA LEU A 48 11.34 -22.62 0.87
C LEU A 48 12.43 -23.33 0.06
N ASP A 49 12.60 -24.64 0.24
CA ASP A 49 13.64 -25.41 -0.44
C ASP A 49 13.37 -25.49 -1.96
N GLU A 50 12.09 -25.54 -2.33
CA GLU A 50 11.65 -25.58 -3.73
C GLU A 50 11.20 -24.22 -4.26
N SER A 51 11.28 -23.17 -3.45
CA SER A 51 10.78 -21.83 -3.79
C SER A 51 9.31 -21.83 -4.26
N MET A 52 8.49 -22.71 -3.67
CA MET A 52 7.08 -22.85 -3.99
C MET A 52 6.21 -22.05 -3.02
N TYR A 53 5.30 -21.26 -3.59
CA TYR A 53 4.36 -20.42 -2.85
C TYR A 53 2.98 -20.54 -3.48
N ALA A 54 1.97 -20.90 -2.69
CA ALA A 54 0.61 -21.09 -3.19
C ALA A 54 -0.43 -20.81 -2.10
N GLY A 55 -1.62 -20.47 -2.50
CA GLY A 55 -2.78 -20.37 -1.62
C GLY A 55 -3.67 -19.16 -1.91
N PRO A 56 -4.93 -19.22 -1.43
CA PRO A 56 -5.90 -18.16 -1.65
C PRO A 56 -5.42 -16.79 -1.17
N ALA A 57 -4.73 -16.72 -0.03
CA ALA A 57 -4.23 -15.46 0.50
C ALA A 57 -3.20 -14.80 -0.43
N LEU A 58 -2.33 -15.58 -1.09
CA LEU A 58 -1.38 -15.05 -2.07
C LEU A 58 -2.08 -14.49 -3.30
N ILE A 59 -3.08 -15.22 -3.80
CA ILE A 59 -3.87 -14.81 -4.97
C ILE A 59 -4.66 -13.53 -4.66
N GLU A 60 -5.30 -13.46 -3.49
CA GLU A 60 -6.03 -12.27 -3.06
C GLU A 60 -5.09 -11.07 -2.92
N ALA A 61 -3.97 -11.21 -2.22
CA ALA A 61 -2.99 -10.13 -2.07
C ALA A 61 -2.46 -9.63 -3.42
N TYR A 62 -2.16 -10.55 -4.35
CA TYR A 62 -1.74 -10.21 -5.70
C TYR A 62 -2.80 -9.37 -6.43
N HIS A 63 -4.05 -9.82 -6.45
CA HIS A 63 -5.14 -9.09 -7.12
C HIS A 63 -5.41 -7.73 -6.48
N LEU A 64 -5.34 -7.61 -5.15
CA LEU A 64 -5.48 -6.34 -4.45
C LEU A 64 -4.42 -5.33 -4.90
N GLY A 65 -3.16 -5.75 -4.97
CA GLY A 65 -2.06 -4.90 -5.41
C GLY A 65 -2.13 -4.57 -6.90
N GLU A 66 -2.39 -5.57 -7.77
CA GLU A 66 -2.42 -5.38 -9.23
C GLU A 66 -3.57 -4.49 -9.70
N SER A 67 -4.76 -4.61 -9.09
CA SER A 67 -5.92 -3.81 -9.50
C SER A 67 -5.79 -2.33 -9.15
N ALA A 68 -5.00 -1.98 -8.15
CA ALA A 68 -4.89 -0.60 -7.68
C ALA A 68 -4.08 0.30 -8.64
N GLN A 69 -4.63 1.46 -8.99
CA GLN A 69 -4.01 2.42 -9.91
C GLN A 69 -3.39 3.61 -9.16
N TRP A 70 -2.54 3.30 -8.17
CA TRP A 70 -1.78 4.25 -7.35
C TRP A 70 -0.53 3.60 -6.74
N ILE A 71 0.28 4.37 -6.02
CA ILE A 71 1.32 3.88 -5.11
C ILE A 71 0.68 3.77 -3.72
N GLY A 72 0.43 2.55 -3.26
CA GLY A 72 -0.31 2.35 -2.01
C GLY A 72 -0.30 0.91 -1.53
N ILE A 73 -0.92 0.70 -0.35
CA ILE A 73 -1.04 -0.60 0.31
C ILE A 73 -2.52 -0.91 0.48
N VAL A 74 -3.04 -1.80 -0.35
CA VAL A 74 -4.43 -2.26 -0.31
C VAL A 74 -4.54 -3.52 0.53
N THR A 75 -5.59 -3.64 1.34
CA THR A 75 -5.79 -4.79 2.21
C THR A 75 -7.12 -5.48 1.92
N SER A 76 -7.22 -6.77 2.28
CA SER A 76 -8.50 -7.46 2.30
C SER A 76 -9.37 -6.99 3.48
N GLU A 77 -10.68 -7.22 3.38
CA GLU A 77 -11.60 -6.97 4.50
C GLU A 77 -11.23 -7.78 5.75
N ALA A 78 -10.73 -9.00 5.56
CA ALA A 78 -10.28 -9.84 6.67
C ALA A 78 -9.10 -9.21 7.43
N VAL A 79 -8.20 -8.51 6.74
CA VAL A 79 -7.11 -7.73 7.37
C VAL A 79 -7.69 -6.58 8.20
N TYR A 80 -8.66 -5.84 7.67
CA TYR A 80 -9.31 -4.73 8.38
C TYR A 80 -10.01 -5.22 9.66
N ARG A 81 -10.81 -6.28 9.58
CA ARG A 81 -11.47 -6.86 10.76
C ARG A 81 -10.46 -7.28 11.83
N ARG A 82 -9.38 -7.94 11.43
CA ARG A 82 -8.32 -8.34 12.35
C ARG A 82 -7.50 -7.16 12.90
N ALA A 83 -7.40 -6.06 12.16
CA ALA A 83 -6.78 -4.84 12.67
C ALA A 83 -7.60 -4.23 13.81
N ILE A 84 -8.94 -4.29 13.74
CA ILE A 84 -9.83 -3.91 14.84
C ILE A 84 -9.59 -4.82 16.07
N GLU A 85 -9.59 -6.15 15.89
CA GLU A 85 -9.30 -7.13 16.96
C GLU A 85 -7.92 -6.93 17.60
N ALA A 86 -6.95 -6.46 16.81
CA ALA A 86 -5.58 -6.19 17.27
C ALA A 86 -5.42 -4.81 17.92
N GLU A 87 -6.51 -4.05 18.09
CA GLU A 87 -6.49 -2.68 18.62
C GLU A 87 -5.54 -1.74 17.83
N LEU A 88 -5.45 -1.95 16.52
CA LEU A 88 -4.67 -1.11 15.61
C LEU A 88 -5.47 0.09 15.09
N GLN A 89 -6.65 0.29 15.66
CA GLN A 89 -7.57 1.39 15.37
C GLN A 89 -7.67 2.26 16.62
N SER A 90 -7.06 3.43 16.60
CA SER A 90 -7.00 4.36 17.73
C SER A 90 -7.36 5.80 17.31
N GLY A 91 -8.48 5.96 16.61
CA GLY A 91 -8.98 7.25 16.15
C GLY A 91 -8.12 7.84 15.03
N SER A 92 -7.56 9.03 15.22
CA SER A 92 -6.77 9.73 14.18
C SER A 92 -5.51 8.99 13.69
N SER A 93 -5.19 7.86 14.29
CA SER A 93 -4.01 7.04 13.94
C SER A 93 -4.37 5.64 13.48
N ASP A 94 -5.58 5.44 12.98
CA ASP A 94 -6.01 4.15 12.46
C ASP A 94 -5.05 3.62 11.40
N VAL A 95 -4.54 2.40 11.62
CA VAL A 95 -3.53 1.78 10.76
C VAL A 95 -4.14 1.30 9.45
N VAL A 96 -5.36 0.74 9.50
CA VAL A 96 -6.10 0.28 8.32
C VAL A 96 -7.43 1.03 8.26
N ILE A 97 -7.71 1.70 7.17
CA ILE A 97 -8.89 2.55 6.99
C ILE A 97 -9.71 2.14 5.76
N PRO A 98 -11.03 2.38 5.76
CA PRO A 98 -11.81 2.31 4.54
C PRO A 98 -11.41 3.45 3.59
N ALA A 99 -11.37 3.16 2.29
CA ALA A 99 -11.03 4.15 1.27
C ALA A 99 -11.61 3.78 -0.09
N GLU A 100 -11.75 4.79 -0.97
CA GLU A 100 -11.99 4.59 -2.39
C GLU A 100 -10.65 4.31 -3.08
N ILE A 101 -10.51 3.10 -3.62
CA ILE A 101 -9.30 2.62 -4.28
C ILE A 101 -9.44 2.84 -5.78
N PRO A 102 -8.57 3.66 -6.41
CA PRO A 102 -8.60 3.83 -7.85
C PRO A 102 -8.26 2.52 -8.55
N VAL A 103 -9.06 2.15 -9.54
CA VAL A 103 -8.91 0.98 -10.39
C VAL A 103 -9.08 1.37 -11.85
N ASP A 104 -8.79 0.45 -12.77
CA ASP A 104 -9.05 0.71 -14.20
C ASP A 104 -10.55 0.98 -14.41
N GLY A 105 -10.86 2.15 -14.99
CA GLY A 105 -12.22 2.57 -15.28
C GLY A 105 -12.99 3.24 -14.14
N GLY A 106 -12.36 3.52 -12.98
CA GLY A 106 -13.03 4.23 -11.89
C GLY A 106 -12.41 4.01 -10.51
N SER A 107 -13.25 3.83 -9.51
CA SER A 107 -12.84 3.48 -8.15
C SER A 107 -13.69 2.34 -7.58
N ARG A 108 -13.21 1.70 -6.53
CA ARG A 108 -13.97 0.76 -5.71
C ARG A 108 -13.73 1.02 -4.24
N SER A 109 -14.77 0.86 -3.44
CA SER A 109 -14.63 0.88 -1.98
C SER A 109 -13.82 -0.31 -1.49
N GLY A 110 -12.98 -0.10 -0.49
CA GLY A 110 -12.13 -1.14 0.09
C GLY A 110 -11.37 -0.66 1.31
N TYR A 111 -10.29 -1.34 1.65
CA TYR A 111 -9.49 -1.04 2.83
C TYR A 111 -8.02 -0.87 2.45
N VAL A 112 -7.35 0.06 3.12
CA VAL A 112 -5.96 0.42 2.83
C VAL A 112 -5.18 0.65 4.11
N VAL A 113 -3.88 0.44 4.07
CA VAL A 113 -3.01 0.91 5.15
C VAL A 113 -2.86 2.42 5.06
N ASN A 114 -3.08 3.11 6.17
CA ASN A 114 -2.94 4.56 6.28
C ASN A 114 -1.45 4.97 6.38
N TRP A 115 -0.66 4.52 5.42
CA TRP A 115 0.78 4.74 5.39
C TRP A 115 1.19 6.22 5.41
N PRO A 116 0.43 7.19 4.82
CA PRO A 116 0.83 8.60 4.90
C PRO A 116 0.85 9.13 6.33
N VAL A 117 -0.12 8.75 7.16
CA VAL A 117 -0.16 9.14 8.57
C VAL A 117 0.97 8.46 9.35
N ILE A 118 1.20 7.16 9.11
CA ILE A 118 2.27 6.40 9.77
C ILE A 118 3.65 6.96 9.42
N LEU A 119 3.84 7.39 8.17
CA LEU A 119 5.11 7.92 7.67
C LEU A 119 5.22 9.45 7.74
N ARG A 120 4.24 10.14 8.33
CA ARG A 120 4.19 11.62 8.37
C ARG A 120 5.51 12.27 8.78
N ASN A 121 6.18 11.72 9.78
CA ASN A 121 7.48 12.23 10.26
C ASN A 121 8.65 11.92 9.31
N SER A 122 8.44 11.04 8.33
CA SER A 122 9.44 10.62 7.35
C SER A 122 9.24 11.24 5.98
N ILE A 123 8.05 11.81 5.72
CA ILE A 123 7.69 12.48 4.48
C ILE A 123 7.90 13.99 4.69
N ALA A 124 8.96 14.52 4.10
CA ALA A 124 9.35 15.93 4.28
C ALA A 124 8.46 16.93 3.51
N ALA A 125 7.49 16.49 2.73
CA ALA A 125 6.65 17.37 1.92
C ALA A 125 5.50 17.97 2.75
N PRO A 126 5.34 19.31 2.73
CA PRO A 126 4.17 19.96 3.33
C PRO A 126 2.90 19.57 2.55
N LEU A 127 1.82 19.23 3.24
CA LEU A 127 0.53 18.97 2.64
C LEU A 127 -0.25 20.28 2.40
N PRO A 128 -1.07 20.36 1.35
CA PRO A 128 -1.35 19.32 0.36
C PRO A 128 -0.26 19.18 -0.71
N VAL A 129 -0.09 17.97 -1.24
CA VAL A 129 0.83 17.66 -2.33
C VAL A 129 0.07 17.43 -3.64
N THR A 130 0.74 17.66 -4.78
CA THR A 130 0.25 17.33 -6.11
C THR A 130 0.89 16.03 -6.62
N GLY A 131 0.29 15.42 -7.66
CA GLY A 131 0.89 14.24 -8.31
C GLY A 131 2.30 14.50 -8.83
N GLN A 132 2.57 15.70 -9.37
CA GLN A 132 3.89 16.12 -9.81
C GLN A 132 4.90 16.16 -8.65
N GLN A 133 4.52 16.70 -7.49
CA GLN A 133 5.38 16.72 -6.30
C GLN A 133 5.66 15.31 -5.77
N VAL A 134 4.66 14.41 -5.77
CA VAL A 134 4.87 13.00 -5.43
C VAL A 134 5.86 12.34 -6.39
N TYR A 135 5.84 12.73 -7.68
CA TYR A 135 6.70 12.18 -8.72
C TYR A 135 8.11 12.80 -8.73
N GLU A 136 8.35 13.94 -8.14
CA GLU A 136 9.59 14.73 -8.30
C GLU A 136 10.87 13.90 -8.10
N GLY A 137 10.93 13.07 -7.06
CA GLY A 137 12.07 12.18 -6.83
C GLY A 137 12.28 11.12 -7.91
N PHE A 138 11.21 10.70 -8.59
CA PHE A 138 11.26 9.69 -9.64
C PHE A 138 11.74 10.25 -10.98
N ALA A 139 11.63 11.57 -11.18
CA ALA A 139 11.94 12.24 -12.46
C ALA A 139 13.39 12.00 -12.89
N GLN A 140 14.34 11.86 -11.97
CA GLN A 140 15.74 11.58 -12.28
C GLN A 140 15.96 10.22 -12.97
N TYR A 141 15.03 9.26 -12.79
CA TYR A 141 15.13 7.90 -13.35
C TYR A 141 14.20 7.70 -14.54
N PHE A 142 13.04 8.36 -14.55
CA PHE A 142 11.97 8.09 -15.50
C PHE A 142 11.64 9.28 -16.41
N GLY A 143 12.39 10.38 -16.30
CA GLY A 143 12.17 11.61 -17.07
C GLY A 143 11.14 12.55 -16.45
N PRO A 144 10.84 13.70 -17.10
CA PRO A 144 9.95 14.71 -16.54
C PRO A 144 8.50 14.22 -16.47
N PHE A 145 7.73 14.72 -15.50
CA PHE A 145 6.32 14.34 -15.25
C PHE A 145 5.45 14.51 -16.51
N GLU A 146 5.70 15.55 -17.29
CA GLU A 146 4.96 15.87 -18.51
C GLU A 146 5.18 14.84 -19.62
N SER A 147 6.28 14.09 -19.61
CA SER A 147 6.57 13.04 -20.58
C SER A 147 5.89 11.70 -20.29
N LEU A 148 5.35 11.55 -19.10
CA LEU A 148 4.63 10.33 -18.72
C LEU A 148 3.32 10.22 -19.50
N ASP A 149 2.94 9.00 -19.84
CA ASP A 149 1.60 8.74 -20.36
C ASP A 149 0.52 9.07 -19.31
N GLN A 150 -0.69 9.33 -19.78
CA GLN A 150 -1.80 9.74 -18.92
C GLN A 150 -2.09 8.75 -17.77
N ARG A 151 -2.04 7.45 -18.06
CA ARG A 151 -2.32 6.40 -17.07
C ARG A 151 -1.28 6.41 -15.95
N THR A 152 -0.02 6.58 -16.30
CA THR A 152 1.08 6.68 -15.34
C THR A 152 0.98 7.94 -14.49
N ARG A 153 0.69 9.10 -15.09
CA ARG A 153 0.46 10.35 -14.34
C ARG A 153 -0.67 10.21 -13.33
N GLN A 154 -1.80 9.66 -13.74
CA GLN A 154 -2.96 9.45 -12.87
C GLN A 154 -2.61 8.65 -11.61
N LYS A 155 -1.68 7.69 -11.65
CA LYS A 155 -1.26 6.96 -10.46
C LYS A 155 -0.64 7.86 -9.40
N TYR A 156 0.16 8.83 -9.80
CA TYR A 156 0.75 9.80 -8.88
C TYR A 156 -0.28 10.81 -8.38
N GLU A 157 -1.23 11.21 -9.23
CA GLU A 157 -2.34 12.08 -8.83
C GLU A 157 -3.25 11.39 -7.81
N HIS A 158 -3.60 10.12 -8.01
CA HIS A 158 -4.36 9.32 -7.05
C HIS A 158 -3.60 9.14 -5.72
N THR A 159 -2.28 8.94 -5.80
CA THR A 159 -1.44 8.83 -4.61
C THR A 159 -1.44 10.15 -3.82
N ALA A 160 -1.30 11.29 -4.51
CA ALA A 160 -1.36 12.61 -3.90
C ALA A 160 -2.74 12.87 -3.25
N ALA A 161 -3.82 12.54 -3.94
CA ALA A 161 -5.18 12.67 -3.42
C ALA A 161 -5.37 11.86 -2.13
N PHE A 162 -4.89 10.61 -2.09
CA PHE A 162 -4.93 9.79 -0.88
C PHE A 162 -4.09 10.38 0.25
N MET A 163 -2.87 10.83 -0.02
CA MET A 163 -2.01 11.49 1.00
C MET A 163 -2.70 12.71 1.61
N ASN A 164 -3.34 13.53 0.80
CA ASN A 164 -4.03 14.74 1.25
C ASN A 164 -5.26 14.43 2.10
N THR A 165 -6.04 13.41 1.72
CA THR A 165 -7.24 12.99 2.47
C THR A 165 -6.89 12.31 3.79
N SER A 166 -5.83 11.50 3.82
CA SER A 166 -5.39 10.77 5.02
C SER A 166 -4.78 11.70 6.08
N ALA A 167 -4.38 12.90 5.70
CA ALA A 167 -3.71 13.85 6.58
C ALA A 167 -4.66 14.92 7.18
N ALA A 168 -5.91 14.97 6.69
CA ALA A 168 -6.95 15.87 7.18
C ALA A 168 -7.61 15.29 8.43
#